data_f6e93ceea4d308a6757acd285f8e8e8b
#
_entry.id   f6e93ceea4d308a6757acd285f8e8e8b
#
_cell.length_a   1.000
_cell.length_b   1.000
_cell.length_c   1.000
_cell.angle_alpha   90.00
_cell.angle_beta   90.00
_cell.angle_gamma   90.00
#
_symmetry.space_group_name_H-M   'P 1'
#
loop_
_entity.id
_entity.type
_entity.pdbx_description
1 polymer ?
#
loop_
_entity_poly.entity_id
_entity_poly.type
_entity_poly.pdbx_seq_one_letter_code
_entity_poly.pdbx_strand_id
1 'polypeptide(L)'
;RELYIEREDFLEEAPSKFFRLSIGREVRLKNGYIIKGESVIKDATGTITEIHATYDTESLSGSGTEASQRKVSGTLHWVSIAHAVQAEVRLYDRLFIDEAPDSHKEKNFLEFMNPNSLQISTGFVEPSLQTVQAGDKFQFQRLGYFNVDKDSTSERLVFNKTVGLKDAWEEKGKKEENVLMNTQKEINKYVKEKEASASELILKTIVENIKTIDNFSLVNQTIVKNIKNDNNSLLFANLILEHSDKVNPSDIESEALSKLYTMSLKSQLALVRISVLQNLIHDTIHLENFKSTLFELKAIEKNET
;
A
#
# COMPACT_ATOMS: atom_id res chain seq x y z
N ARG A 1 -13.30 -30.80 -8.44
CA ARG A 1 -14.26 -29.67 -8.45
C ARG A 1 -13.48 -28.37 -8.34
N GLU A 2 -13.93 -27.35 -9.04
CA GLU A 2 -13.28 -26.06 -9.11
C GLU A 2 -14.08 -25.03 -8.29
N LEU A 3 -13.36 -24.19 -7.59
CA LEU A 3 -13.94 -23.15 -6.72
C LEU A 3 -13.07 -21.89 -6.67
N TYR A 4 -13.68 -20.75 -6.42
CA TYR A 4 -12.98 -19.52 -6.12
C TYR A 4 -12.88 -19.31 -4.61
N ILE A 5 -11.75 -18.78 -4.18
CA ILE A 5 -11.52 -18.24 -2.85
C ILE A 5 -11.02 -16.80 -2.97
N GLU A 6 -11.03 -16.05 -1.88
CA GLU A 6 -10.41 -14.73 -1.86
C GLU A 6 -8.89 -14.84 -2.07
N ARG A 7 -8.33 -13.95 -2.90
CA ARG A 7 -6.90 -13.96 -3.19
C ARG A 7 -6.04 -13.86 -1.93
N GLU A 8 -6.51 -13.10 -0.95
CA GLU A 8 -5.82 -12.89 0.33
C GLU A 8 -5.88 -14.09 1.28
N ASP A 9 -6.72 -15.08 0.97
CA ASP A 9 -6.85 -16.30 1.77
C ASP A 9 -5.79 -17.36 1.44
N PHE A 10 -4.87 -17.05 0.52
CA PHE A 10 -3.77 -17.95 0.17
C PHE A 10 -2.41 -17.25 0.19
N LEU A 11 -1.43 -17.89 0.84
CA LEU A 11 0.00 -17.59 0.72
C LEU A 11 0.75 -18.90 0.50
N GLU A 12 1.63 -18.94 -0.49
CA GLU A 12 2.47 -20.12 -0.78
C GLU A 12 3.43 -20.38 0.38
N GLU A 13 4.16 -19.35 0.80
CA GLU A 13 5.01 -19.34 1.98
C GLU A 13 4.36 -18.48 3.08
N ALA A 14 3.75 -19.14 4.03
CA ALA A 14 2.93 -18.47 5.04
C ALA A 14 3.63 -18.42 6.41
N PRO A 15 3.64 -17.25 7.09
CA PRO A 15 4.14 -17.14 8.44
C PRO A 15 3.32 -17.99 9.42
N SER A 16 3.87 -18.29 10.59
CA SER A 16 3.25 -19.19 11.59
C SER A 16 1.85 -18.74 12.04
N LYS A 17 1.60 -17.44 12.06
CA LYS A 17 0.31 -16.83 12.46
C LYS A 17 -0.66 -16.60 11.30
N PHE A 18 -0.38 -17.10 10.12
CA PHE A 18 -1.31 -17.03 8.98
C PHE A 18 -2.34 -18.15 9.08
N PHE A 19 -3.55 -17.84 9.51
CA PHE A 19 -4.65 -18.78 9.69
C PHE A 19 -5.53 -18.90 8.43
N ARG A 20 -4.89 -19.11 7.28
CA ARG A 20 -5.53 -19.29 5.98
C ARG A 20 -4.83 -20.43 5.21
N LEU A 21 -5.22 -20.64 3.95
CA LEU A 21 -4.67 -21.70 3.13
C LEU A 21 -3.21 -21.43 2.75
N SER A 22 -2.38 -22.43 2.91
CA SER A 22 -1.02 -22.48 2.36
C SER A 22 -0.65 -23.91 2.05
N ILE A 23 0.49 -24.09 1.36
CA ILE A 23 0.97 -25.44 1.05
C ILE A 23 1.19 -26.24 2.34
N GLY A 24 0.67 -27.47 2.39
CA GLY A 24 0.76 -28.38 3.52
C GLY A 24 -0.18 -28.07 4.69
N ARG A 25 -0.95 -26.97 4.66
CA ARG A 25 -1.88 -26.60 5.72
C ARG A 25 -3.32 -26.90 5.40
N GLU A 26 -4.06 -27.28 6.43
CA GLU A 26 -5.49 -27.53 6.36
C GLU A 26 -6.31 -26.34 6.80
N VAL A 27 -7.41 -26.10 6.10
CA VAL A 27 -8.43 -25.12 6.44
C VAL A 27 -9.81 -25.69 6.12
N ARG A 28 -10.85 -25.15 6.74
CA ARG A 28 -12.23 -25.53 6.43
C ARG A 28 -12.82 -24.56 5.41
N LEU A 29 -13.40 -25.08 4.36
CA LEU A 29 -14.34 -24.35 3.54
C LEU A 29 -15.63 -24.14 4.34
N LYS A 30 -16.11 -22.90 4.41
CA LYS A 30 -17.31 -22.58 5.19
C LYS A 30 -18.50 -23.43 4.73
N ASN A 31 -19.17 -24.08 5.67
CA ASN A 31 -20.24 -25.04 5.42
C ASN A 31 -19.88 -26.21 4.47
N GLY A 32 -18.58 -26.42 4.28
CA GLY A 32 -18.03 -27.42 3.38
C GLY A 32 -17.03 -28.34 4.06
N TYR A 33 -16.10 -28.84 3.27
CA TYR A 33 -15.08 -29.81 3.68
C TYR A 33 -13.84 -29.12 4.24
N ILE A 34 -13.00 -29.90 4.90
CA ILE A 34 -11.62 -29.53 5.19
C ILE A 34 -10.79 -29.81 3.94
N ILE A 35 -10.00 -28.83 3.54
CA ILE A 35 -9.09 -28.93 2.40
C ILE A 35 -7.66 -28.73 2.86
N LYS A 36 -6.70 -29.27 2.10
CA LYS A 36 -5.27 -29.09 2.33
C LYS A 36 -4.61 -28.64 1.04
N GLY A 37 -3.88 -27.53 1.06
CA GLY A 37 -3.11 -27.06 -0.08
C GLY A 37 -1.96 -28.00 -0.41
N GLU A 38 -1.83 -28.42 -1.66
CA GLU A 38 -0.80 -29.37 -2.10
C GLU A 38 0.23 -28.70 -3.01
N SER A 39 -0.23 -27.92 -4.02
CA SER A 39 0.65 -27.28 -4.98
C SER A 39 -0.02 -26.05 -5.61
N VAL A 40 0.77 -25.28 -6.35
CA VAL A 40 0.29 -24.13 -7.14
C VAL A 40 0.75 -24.24 -8.58
N ILE A 41 -0.04 -23.68 -9.49
CA ILE A 41 0.38 -23.40 -10.86
C ILE A 41 0.61 -21.91 -11.00
N LYS A 42 1.70 -21.55 -11.69
CA LYS A 42 2.09 -20.16 -11.92
C LYS A 42 2.18 -19.90 -13.43
N ASP A 43 1.84 -18.69 -13.83
CA ASP A 43 2.07 -18.22 -15.18
C ASP A 43 3.57 -17.87 -15.43
N ALA A 44 3.87 -17.41 -16.65
CA ALA A 44 5.21 -17.04 -17.06
C ALA A 44 5.80 -15.86 -16.26
N THR A 45 4.97 -15.09 -15.57
CA THR A 45 5.38 -13.96 -14.72
C THR A 45 5.63 -14.38 -13.25
N GLY A 46 5.34 -15.65 -12.91
CA GLY A 46 5.40 -16.17 -11.55
C GLY A 46 4.13 -15.90 -10.72
N THR A 47 3.07 -15.37 -11.34
CA THR A 47 1.79 -15.15 -10.67
C THR A 47 1.03 -16.47 -10.54
N ILE A 48 0.53 -16.76 -9.32
CA ILE A 48 -0.26 -17.96 -9.06
C ILE A 48 -1.61 -17.85 -9.77
N THR A 49 -1.90 -18.80 -10.65
CA THR A 49 -3.15 -18.91 -11.40
C THR A 49 -4.09 -19.96 -10.83
N GLU A 50 -3.54 -21.04 -10.24
CA GLU A 50 -4.31 -22.12 -9.67
C GLU A 50 -3.68 -22.62 -8.38
N ILE A 51 -4.52 -23.12 -7.47
CA ILE A 51 -4.13 -23.80 -6.24
C ILE A 51 -4.74 -25.18 -6.27
N HIS A 52 -3.91 -26.20 -6.18
CA HIS A 52 -4.35 -27.58 -6.08
C HIS A 52 -4.44 -27.99 -4.62
N ALA A 53 -5.57 -28.57 -4.24
CA ALA A 53 -5.83 -28.98 -2.87
C ALA A 53 -6.52 -30.37 -2.85
N THR A 54 -6.22 -31.13 -1.84
CA THR A 54 -7.00 -32.33 -1.48
C THR A 54 -8.10 -31.96 -0.50
N TYR A 55 -9.12 -32.79 -0.37
CA TYR A 55 -10.19 -32.60 0.63
C TYR A 55 -10.51 -33.91 1.34
N ASP A 56 -10.89 -33.77 2.58
CA ASP A 56 -11.30 -34.89 3.44
C ASP A 56 -12.80 -35.13 3.26
N THR A 57 -13.18 -36.23 2.61
CA THR A 57 -14.56 -36.58 2.26
C THR A 57 -15.47 -36.77 3.47
N GLU A 58 -14.91 -37.15 4.64
CA GLU A 58 -15.64 -37.35 5.88
C GLU A 58 -15.82 -36.06 6.68
N SER A 59 -15.17 -34.97 6.25
CA SER A 59 -15.12 -33.72 7.02
C SER A 59 -16.25 -32.72 6.70
N LEU A 60 -17.28 -33.12 5.96
CA LEU A 60 -18.39 -32.23 5.59
C LEU A 60 -19.03 -31.61 6.84
N SER A 61 -19.09 -30.28 6.88
CA SER A 61 -19.72 -29.55 7.98
C SER A 61 -21.16 -29.99 8.20
N GLY A 62 -21.48 -30.36 9.45
CA GLY A 62 -22.84 -30.77 9.80
C GLY A 62 -23.16 -32.25 9.54
N SER A 63 -22.24 -33.07 9.01
CA SER A 63 -22.46 -34.50 8.77
C SER A 63 -22.54 -35.33 10.05
N GLY A 64 -22.03 -34.80 11.19
CA GLY A 64 -22.00 -35.53 12.45
C GLY A 64 -20.86 -36.52 12.61
N THR A 65 -19.99 -36.69 11.63
CA THR A 65 -18.81 -37.52 11.67
C THR A 65 -17.74 -36.91 12.59
N GLU A 66 -16.82 -37.73 13.12
CA GLU A 66 -15.69 -37.27 13.92
C GLU A 66 -14.82 -36.26 13.11
N ALA A 67 -14.57 -36.55 11.83
CA ALA A 67 -13.83 -35.69 10.94
C ALA A 67 -14.51 -34.32 10.73
N SER A 68 -15.86 -34.27 10.70
CA SER A 68 -16.61 -33.01 10.59
C SER A 68 -16.46 -32.11 11.79
N GLN A 69 -16.18 -32.65 12.96
CA GLN A 69 -15.98 -31.90 14.21
C GLN A 69 -14.53 -31.52 14.44
N ARG A 70 -13.60 -32.01 13.62
CA ARG A 70 -12.17 -31.73 13.73
C ARG A 70 -11.90 -30.23 13.57
N LYS A 71 -11.18 -29.66 14.52
CA LYS A 71 -10.79 -28.25 14.50
C LYS A 71 -9.59 -28.06 13.58
N VAL A 72 -9.68 -27.05 12.70
CA VAL A 72 -8.58 -26.56 11.87
C VAL A 72 -8.37 -25.07 12.12
N SER A 73 -7.20 -24.57 11.76
CA SER A 73 -6.77 -23.23 12.14
C SER A 73 -7.50 -22.09 11.43
N GLY A 74 -8.23 -22.36 10.34
CA GLY A 74 -8.91 -21.33 9.57
C GLY A 74 -10.17 -21.83 8.88
N THR A 75 -11.08 -20.90 8.58
CA THR A 75 -12.26 -21.12 7.74
C THR A 75 -12.24 -20.13 6.60
N LEU A 76 -12.39 -20.61 5.37
CA LEU A 76 -12.42 -19.80 4.16
C LEU A 76 -13.84 -19.65 3.63
N HIS A 77 -14.13 -18.48 3.08
CA HIS A 77 -15.26 -18.27 2.19
C HIS A 77 -14.91 -18.80 0.78
N TRP A 78 -15.90 -19.27 0.05
CA TRP A 78 -15.69 -19.86 -1.27
C TRP A 78 -16.98 -19.84 -2.09
N VAL A 79 -16.85 -19.90 -3.42
CA VAL A 79 -17.97 -20.10 -4.35
C VAL A 79 -17.58 -21.14 -5.40
N SER A 80 -18.55 -21.94 -5.84
CA SER A 80 -18.33 -22.94 -6.88
C SER A 80 -18.22 -22.24 -8.25
N ILE A 81 -17.16 -22.50 -9.02
CA ILE A 81 -16.98 -21.92 -10.37
C ILE A 81 -18.18 -22.23 -11.26
N ALA A 82 -18.68 -23.46 -11.23
CA ALA A 82 -19.79 -23.89 -12.06
C ALA A 82 -21.13 -23.18 -11.76
N HIS A 83 -21.26 -22.54 -10.61
CA HIS A 83 -22.51 -21.94 -10.15
C HIS A 83 -22.38 -20.47 -9.75
N ALA A 84 -21.15 -19.96 -9.67
CA ALA A 84 -20.89 -18.58 -9.29
C ALA A 84 -21.48 -17.60 -10.30
N VAL A 85 -22.00 -16.49 -9.79
CA VAL A 85 -22.52 -15.39 -10.62
C VAL A 85 -21.48 -14.27 -10.63
N GLN A 86 -21.11 -13.83 -11.83
CA GLN A 86 -20.19 -12.71 -11.97
C GLN A 86 -20.86 -11.41 -11.57
N ALA A 87 -20.12 -10.57 -10.84
CA ALA A 87 -20.58 -9.26 -10.39
C ALA A 87 -19.48 -8.21 -10.52
N GLU A 88 -19.89 -6.99 -10.83
CA GLU A 88 -19.04 -5.81 -10.69
C GLU A 88 -19.06 -5.36 -9.22
N VAL A 89 -17.90 -5.06 -8.68
CA VAL A 89 -17.73 -4.57 -7.32
C VAL A 89 -17.09 -3.20 -7.34
N ARG A 90 -17.77 -2.22 -6.77
CA ARG A 90 -17.31 -0.83 -6.68
C ARG A 90 -16.81 -0.55 -5.27
N LEU A 91 -15.54 -0.18 -5.18
CA LEU A 91 -14.89 0.21 -3.94
C LEU A 91 -14.63 1.72 -4.00
N TYR A 92 -15.19 2.44 -3.04
CA TYR A 92 -15.06 3.89 -2.97
C TYR A 92 -14.01 4.29 -1.93
N ASP A 93 -13.23 5.32 -2.26
CA ASP A 93 -12.34 6.03 -1.35
C ASP A 93 -12.74 7.52 -1.31
N ARG A 94 -11.97 8.35 -0.63
CA ARG A 94 -12.16 9.81 -0.58
C ARG A 94 -12.25 10.41 -1.98
N LEU A 95 -13.18 11.34 -2.17
CA LEU A 95 -13.27 12.07 -3.42
C LEU A 95 -12.09 13.03 -3.62
N PHE A 96 -11.56 13.58 -2.52
CA PHE A 96 -10.41 14.47 -2.53
C PHE A 96 -9.25 13.90 -1.72
N ILE A 97 -8.03 14.21 -2.14
CA ILE A 97 -6.80 13.85 -1.42
C ILE A 97 -6.51 14.82 -0.27
N ASP A 98 -7.08 16.02 -0.32
CA ASP A 98 -6.97 17.08 0.69
C ASP A 98 -8.23 17.11 1.59
N GLU A 99 -8.05 17.43 2.88
CA GLU A 99 -9.16 17.52 3.85
C GLU A 99 -10.02 18.75 3.65
N ALA A 100 -9.44 19.84 3.11
CA ALA A 100 -10.11 21.11 2.88
C ALA A 100 -9.75 21.66 1.48
N PRO A 101 -10.17 20.99 0.39
CA PRO A 101 -9.73 21.29 -0.96
C PRO A 101 -10.13 22.69 -1.44
N ASP A 102 -11.15 23.30 -0.84
CA ASP A 102 -11.67 24.64 -1.11
C ASP A 102 -11.00 25.75 -0.28
N SER A 103 -10.13 25.39 0.66
CA SER A 103 -9.42 26.37 1.51
C SER A 103 -8.24 27.05 0.81
N HIS A 104 -7.79 26.52 -0.31
CA HIS A 104 -6.64 26.99 -1.06
C HIS A 104 -6.98 28.14 -2.00
N LYS A 105 -6.52 29.34 -1.71
CA LYS A 105 -6.84 30.56 -2.49
C LYS A 105 -6.28 30.54 -3.92
N GLU A 106 -5.16 29.86 -4.12
CA GLU A 106 -4.39 29.84 -5.39
C GLU A 106 -4.70 28.63 -6.27
N LYS A 107 -5.47 27.65 -5.78
CA LYS A 107 -5.71 26.37 -6.46
C LYS A 107 -7.20 26.11 -6.59
N ASN A 108 -7.58 25.49 -7.70
CA ASN A 108 -8.94 25.01 -7.87
C ASN A 108 -9.12 23.71 -7.07
N PHE A 109 -10.24 23.56 -6.34
CA PHE A 109 -10.53 22.34 -5.57
C PHE A 109 -10.49 21.07 -6.43
N LEU A 110 -10.73 21.17 -7.73
CA LEU A 110 -10.64 20.04 -8.67
C LEU A 110 -9.22 19.48 -8.81
N GLU A 111 -8.19 20.26 -8.49
CA GLU A 111 -6.80 19.78 -8.50
C GLU A 111 -6.52 18.77 -7.38
N PHE A 112 -7.38 18.75 -6.38
CA PHE A 112 -7.30 17.81 -5.25
C PHE A 112 -8.20 16.58 -5.43
N MET A 113 -8.77 16.37 -6.64
CA MET A 113 -9.55 15.16 -6.92
C MET A 113 -8.68 13.91 -6.74
N ASN A 114 -9.18 12.93 -6.02
CA ASN A 114 -8.53 11.63 -5.89
C ASN A 114 -8.77 10.80 -7.16
N PRO A 115 -7.76 10.54 -7.98
CA PRO A 115 -7.92 9.74 -9.20
C PRO A 115 -8.30 8.28 -8.89
N ASN A 116 -8.07 7.82 -7.66
CA ASN A 116 -8.39 6.47 -7.19
C ASN A 116 -9.65 6.44 -6.29
N SER A 117 -10.50 7.49 -6.34
CA SER A 117 -11.70 7.57 -5.52
C SER A 117 -12.72 6.47 -5.80
N LEU A 118 -12.65 5.84 -6.96
CA LEU A 118 -13.46 4.68 -7.35
C LEU A 118 -12.57 3.61 -7.98
N GLN A 119 -12.59 2.42 -7.40
CA GLN A 119 -11.98 1.22 -7.97
C GLN A 119 -13.08 0.25 -8.35
N ILE A 120 -13.05 -0.24 -9.59
CA ILE A 120 -13.98 -1.22 -10.11
C ILE A 120 -13.23 -2.54 -10.27
N SER A 121 -13.76 -3.60 -9.69
CA SER A 121 -13.25 -4.95 -9.84
C SER A 121 -14.35 -5.94 -10.19
N THR A 122 -13.95 -7.08 -10.73
CA THR A 122 -14.85 -8.21 -10.96
C THR A 122 -14.74 -9.17 -9.80
N GLY A 123 -15.89 -9.58 -9.27
CA GLY A 123 -16.02 -10.63 -8.26
C GLY A 123 -16.97 -11.73 -8.69
N PHE A 124 -17.01 -12.79 -7.90
CA PHE A 124 -17.93 -13.91 -8.10
C PHE A 124 -18.72 -14.12 -6.81
N VAL A 125 -20.05 -14.14 -6.93
CA VAL A 125 -20.97 -14.24 -5.81
C VAL A 125 -21.75 -15.54 -5.85
N GLU A 126 -22.38 -15.88 -4.74
CA GLU A 126 -23.23 -17.06 -4.62
C GLU A 126 -24.44 -16.97 -5.55
N PRO A 127 -24.95 -18.12 -6.06
CA PRO A 127 -26.12 -18.15 -6.96
C PRO A 127 -27.37 -17.49 -6.37
N SER A 128 -27.50 -17.49 -5.05
CA SER A 128 -28.60 -16.85 -4.32
C SER A 128 -28.74 -15.36 -4.59
N LEU A 129 -27.63 -14.71 -5.01
CA LEU A 129 -27.61 -13.28 -5.32
C LEU A 129 -28.03 -12.95 -6.77
N GLN A 130 -28.37 -13.95 -7.59
CA GLN A 130 -28.79 -13.72 -8.98
C GLN A 130 -30.11 -12.93 -9.11
N THR A 131 -30.97 -13.00 -8.09
CA THR A 131 -32.32 -12.42 -8.12
C THR A 131 -32.48 -11.18 -7.24
N VAL A 132 -31.35 -10.59 -6.77
CA VAL A 132 -31.36 -9.39 -5.93
C VAL A 132 -31.81 -8.17 -6.70
N GLN A 133 -32.35 -7.18 -5.97
CA GLN A 133 -32.85 -5.93 -6.53
C GLN A 133 -32.01 -4.73 -6.07
N ALA A 134 -32.01 -3.67 -6.87
CA ALA A 134 -31.36 -2.42 -6.51
C ALA A 134 -31.82 -1.93 -5.12
N GLY A 135 -30.85 -1.61 -4.26
CA GLY A 135 -31.08 -1.20 -2.89
C GLY A 135 -31.03 -2.31 -1.84
N ASP A 136 -31.03 -3.59 -2.26
CA ASP A 136 -30.80 -4.71 -1.34
C ASP A 136 -29.42 -4.59 -0.68
N LYS A 137 -29.31 -5.02 0.60
CA LYS A 137 -28.13 -4.87 1.41
C LYS A 137 -27.63 -6.22 1.90
N PHE A 138 -26.33 -6.42 1.79
CA PHE A 138 -25.68 -7.67 2.16
C PHE A 138 -24.42 -7.41 2.99
N GLN A 139 -24.15 -8.33 3.91
CA GLN A 139 -22.84 -8.44 4.52
C GLN A 139 -22.06 -9.52 3.78
N PHE A 140 -21.05 -9.12 3.01
CA PHE A 140 -20.07 -10.06 2.48
C PHE A 140 -19.10 -10.39 3.58
N GLN A 141 -19.13 -11.64 3.97
CA GLN A 141 -18.46 -12.12 5.18
C GLN A 141 -16.97 -11.81 5.13
N ARG A 142 -16.46 -11.18 6.15
CA ARG A 142 -15.07 -10.68 6.31
C ARG A 142 -14.68 -9.51 5.39
N LEU A 143 -15.49 -9.13 4.40
CA LEU A 143 -15.19 -8.06 3.44
C LEU A 143 -15.86 -6.74 3.80
N GLY A 144 -17.08 -6.77 4.31
CA GLY A 144 -17.83 -5.57 4.64
C GLY A 144 -19.31 -5.64 4.29
N TYR A 145 -19.94 -4.49 4.28
CA TYR A 145 -21.35 -4.33 3.90
C TYR A 145 -21.43 -3.74 2.50
N PHE A 146 -22.34 -4.28 1.73
CA PHE A 146 -22.54 -3.94 0.33
C PHE A 146 -24.02 -3.70 0.06
N ASN A 147 -24.31 -2.82 -0.88
CA ASN A 147 -25.65 -2.66 -1.42
C ASN A 147 -25.63 -2.92 -2.94
N VAL A 148 -26.76 -3.40 -3.43
CA VAL A 148 -26.98 -3.55 -4.87
C VAL A 148 -27.17 -2.16 -5.48
N ASP A 149 -26.36 -1.79 -6.46
CA ASP A 149 -26.42 -0.52 -7.14
C ASP A 149 -27.67 -0.46 -8.06
N LYS A 150 -28.18 0.75 -8.29
CA LYS A 150 -29.29 1.00 -9.24
C LYS A 150 -28.93 0.63 -10.69
N ASP A 151 -27.65 0.57 -11.02
CA ASP A 151 -27.16 0.16 -12.34
C ASP A 151 -27.17 -1.38 -12.52
N SER A 152 -27.56 -2.14 -11.48
CA SER A 152 -27.70 -3.59 -11.54
C SER A 152 -28.84 -4.00 -12.46
N THR A 153 -28.57 -5.04 -13.25
CA THR A 153 -29.55 -5.72 -14.08
C THR A 153 -29.45 -7.24 -13.85
N SER A 154 -30.40 -8.00 -14.37
CA SER A 154 -30.33 -9.48 -14.33
C SER A 154 -29.08 -10.09 -14.99
N GLU A 155 -28.47 -9.35 -15.93
CA GLU A 155 -27.28 -9.79 -16.68
C GLU A 155 -25.98 -9.22 -16.11
N ARG A 156 -26.07 -8.14 -15.31
CA ARG A 156 -24.93 -7.45 -14.73
C ARG A 156 -25.25 -7.01 -13.30
N LEU A 157 -24.82 -7.80 -12.35
CA LEU A 157 -24.89 -7.43 -10.94
C LEU A 157 -23.82 -6.40 -10.60
N VAL A 158 -24.20 -5.35 -9.87
CA VAL A 158 -23.31 -4.30 -9.41
C VAL A 158 -23.47 -4.12 -7.91
N PHE A 159 -22.40 -4.27 -7.16
CA PHE A 159 -22.38 -4.09 -5.72
C PHE A 159 -21.46 -2.93 -5.32
N ASN A 160 -21.99 -2.02 -4.52
CA ASN A 160 -21.23 -0.94 -3.90
C ASN A 160 -20.83 -1.33 -2.48
N LYS A 161 -19.57 -1.28 -2.16
CA LYS A 161 -19.10 -1.39 -0.77
C LYS A 161 -19.50 -0.12 -0.02
N THR A 162 -20.30 -0.26 1.04
CA THR A 162 -20.77 0.87 1.85
C THR A 162 -19.85 1.12 3.04
N VAL A 163 -19.48 0.06 3.76
CA VAL A 163 -18.60 0.17 4.93
C VAL A 163 -17.84 -1.15 5.16
N GLY A 164 -16.63 -1.06 5.69
CA GLY A 164 -15.85 -2.21 6.16
C GLY A 164 -16.44 -2.82 7.44
N LEU A 165 -15.95 -3.99 7.84
CA LEU A 165 -16.32 -4.63 9.13
C LEU A 165 -15.68 -3.93 10.32
N LYS A 166 -14.60 -3.21 10.09
CA LYS A 166 -13.95 -2.33 11.04
C LYS A 166 -13.88 -0.96 10.40
N ASP A 167 -13.72 0.06 11.20
CA ASP A 167 -13.53 1.42 10.69
C ASP A 167 -12.26 1.43 9.83
N ALA A 168 -12.47 1.44 8.52
CA ALA A 168 -11.39 1.37 7.54
C ALA A 168 -10.47 2.61 7.63
N TRP A 169 -11.00 3.73 8.12
CA TRP A 169 -10.25 4.96 8.32
C TRP A 169 -9.27 4.81 9.48
N GLU A 170 -9.74 4.26 10.59
CA GLU A 170 -8.91 4.00 11.76
C GLU A 170 -7.84 2.93 11.48
N GLU A 171 -8.17 1.89 10.71
CA GLU A 171 -7.21 0.86 10.32
C GLU A 171 -6.17 1.37 9.30
N LYS A 172 -6.60 2.20 8.32
CA LYS A 172 -5.68 2.81 7.34
C LYS A 172 -4.72 3.77 8.03
N GLY A 173 -5.22 4.66 8.88
CA GLY A 173 -4.40 5.57 9.69
C GLY A 173 -3.42 4.83 10.59
N LYS A 174 -3.86 3.82 11.32
CA LYS A 174 -2.96 2.98 12.16
C LYS A 174 -1.94 2.20 11.35
N LYS A 175 -2.29 1.75 10.14
CA LYS A 175 -1.37 1.05 9.25
C LYS A 175 -0.29 2.00 8.72
N GLU A 176 -0.67 3.19 8.27
CA GLU A 176 0.25 4.23 7.84
C GLU A 176 1.16 4.69 8.98
N GLU A 177 0.61 4.92 10.18
CA GLU A 177 1.39 5.28 11.37
C GLU A 177 2.39 4.19 11.74
N ASN A 178 2.01 2.92 11.67
CA ASN A 178 2.91 1.79 11.92
C ASN A 178 4.03 1.69 10.87
N VAL A 179 3.71 1.88 9.57
CA VAL A 179 4.71 1.88 8.49
C VAL A 179 5.67 3.06 8.69
N LEU A 180 5.14 4.24 9.01
CA LEU A 180 5.93 5.42 9.29
C LEU A 180 6.88 5.21 10.48
N MET A 181 6.37 4.67 11.60
CA MET A 181 7.17 4.37 12.79
C MET A 181 8.25 3.32 12.49
N ASN A 182 7.95 2.30 11.68
CA ASN A 182 8.93 1.30 11.26
C ASN A 182 9.99 1.91 10.35
N THR A 183 9.60 2.75 9.41
CA THR A 183 10.53 3.47 8.52
C THR A 183 11.48 4.35 9.32
N GLN A 184 11.00 5.07 10.32
CA GLN A 184 11.84 5.86 11.23
C GLN A 184 12.84 4.99 12.00
N LYS A 185 12.43 3.79 12.45
CA LYS A 185 13.33 2.84 13.11
C LYS A 185 14.43 2.34 12.15
N GLU A 186 14.07 1.98 10.93
CA GLU A 186 15.03 1.53 9.92
C GLU A 186 16.00 2.65 9.51
N ILE A 187 15.54 3.89 9.36
CA ILE A 187 16.42 5.05 9.13
C ILE A 187 17.44 5.20 10.28
N ASN A 188 16.98 5.13 11.53
CA ASN A 188 17.86 5.23 12.69
C ASN A 188 18.86 4.05 12.79
N LYS A 189 18.47 2.87 12.33
CA LYS A 189 19.35 1.70 12.24
C LYS A 189 20.36 1.87 11.13
N TYR A 190 19.95 2.31 9.94
CA TYR A 190 20.80 2.58 8.79
C TYR A 190 21.95 3.54 9.14
N VAL A 191 21.65 4.64 9.83
CA VAL A 191 22.64 5.64 10.26
C VAL A 191 23.75 5.06 11.15
N LYS A 192 23.42 3.97 11.89
CA LYS A 192 24.34 3.31 12.84
C LYS A 192 25.07 2.12 12.24
N GLU A 193 24.58 1.62 11.10
CA GLU A 193 25.13 0.41 10.47
C GLU A 193 26.52 0.68 9.87
N LYS A 194 27.43 -0.26 10.06
CA LYS A 194 28.82 -0.19 9.57
C LYS A 194 29.12 -1.20 8.47
N GLU A 195 28.31 -2.25 8.36
CA GLU A 195 28.47 -3.27 7.34
C GLU A 195 27.72 -2.89 6.06
N ALA A 196 28.42 -2.89 4.91
CA ALA A 196 27.84 -2.47 3.63
C ALA A 196 26.65 -3.34 3.19
N SER A 197 26.75 -4.66 3.36
CA SER A 197 25.67 -5.60 3.00
C SER A 197 24.41 -5.42 3.85
N ALA A 198 24.57 -5.19 5.15
CA ALA A 198 23.46 -4.93 6.06
C ALA A 198 22.83 -3.56 5.77
N SER A 199 23.63 -2.56 5.45
CA SER A 199 23.15 -1.22 5.05
C SER A 199 22.31 -1.27 3.79
N GLU A 200 22.69 -2.04 2.78
CA GLU A 200 21.96 -2.20 1.53
C GLU A 200 20.58 -2.83 1.75
N LEU A 201 20.50 -3.86 2.59
CA LEU A 201 19.23 -4.49 2.94
C LEU A 201 18.28 -3.54 3.70
N ILE A 202 18.82 -2.77 4.66
CA ILE A 202 18.04 -1.78 5.41
C ILE A 202 17.53 -0.69 4.46
N LEU A 203 18.37 -0.23 3.55
CA LEU A 203 18.00 0.76 2.56
C LEU A 203 16.85 0.29 1.67
N LYS A 204 16.93 -0.94 1.16
CA LYS A 204 15.84 -1.52 0.36
C LYS A 204 14.52 -1.53 1.13
N THR A 205 14.54 -1.88 2.41
CA THR A 205 13.37 -1.85 3.28
C THR A 205 12.80 -0.43 3.44
N ILE A 206 13.67 0.58 3.61
CA ILE A 206 13.25 1.99 3.69
C ILE A 206 12.57 2.43 2.40
N VAL A 207 13.16 2.13 1.24
CA VAL A 207 12.61 2.48 -0.08
C VAL A 207 11.24 1.83 -0.31
N GLU A 208 11.10 0.54 0.03
CA GLU A 208 9.83 -0.17 -0.10
C GLU A 208 8.74 0.42 0.81
N ASN A 209 9.08 0.75 2.05
CA ASN A 209 8.14 1.38 2.99
C ASN A 209 7.69 2.76 2.51
N ILE A 210 8.61 3.57 2.00
CA ILE A 210 8.32 4.92 1.50
C ILE A 210 7.27 4.90 0.37
N LYS A 211 7.30 3.90 -0.50
CA LYS A 211 6.31 3.75 -1.58
C LYS A 211 4.87 3.62 -1.07
N THR A 212 4.69 3.15 0.15
CA THR A 212 3.38 2.89 0.76
C THR A 212 2.89 4.02 1.69
N ILE A 213 3.69 5.06 1.88
CA ILE A 213 3.38 6.19 2.76
C ILE A 213 2.83 7.35 1.92
N ASP A 214 1.62 7.78 2.18
CA ASP A 214 0.98 8.91 1.49
C ASP A 214 1.52 10.25 2.04
N ASN A 215 1.76 10.35 3.36
CA ASN A 215 2.34 11.54 3.98
C ASN A 215 3.84 11.36 4.25
N PHE A 216 4.66 11.90 3.37
CA PHE A 216 6.12 11.79 3.43
C PHE A 216 6.80 12.80 4.38
N SER A 217 6.09 13.83 4.83
CA SER A 217 6.65 14.93 5.63
C SER A 217 7.41 14.44 6.88
N LEU A 218 6.81 13.53 7.65
CA LEU A 218 7.43 13.02 8.88
C LEU A 218 8.64 12.11 8.62
N VAL A 219 8.62 11.35 7.51
CA VAL A 219 9.78 10.56 7.04
C VAL A 219 10.91 11.52 6.66
N ASN A 220 10.59 12.56 5.91
CA ASN A 220 11.53 13.59 5.50
C ASN A 220 12.20 14.26 6.70
N GLN A 221 11.44 14.67 7.72
CA GLN A 221 12.00 15.22 8.95
C GLN A 221 12.96 14.25 9.66
N THR A 222 12.64 12.96 9.67
CA THR A 222 13.52 11.94 10.25
C THR A 222 14.81 11.77 9.46
N ILE A 223 14.73 11.76 8.12
CA ILE A 223 15.86 11.71 7.22
C ILE A 223 16.78 12.90 7.48
N VAL A 224 16.23 14.11 7.47
CA VAL A 224 17.00 15.35 7.68
C VAL A 224 17.69 15.40 9.02
N LYS A 225 17.02 14.98 10.10
CA LYS A 225 17.62 14.91 11.45
C LYS A 225 18.81 13.95 11.53
N ASN A 226 18.85 12.93 10.69
CA ASN A 226 19.88 11.90 10.69
C ASN A 226 20.99 12.12 9.67
N ILE A 227 20.97 13.19 8.87
CA ILE A 227 22.07 13.56 7.98
C ILE A 227 23.27 14.00 8.80
N LYS A 228 24.27 13.13 8.93
CA LYS A 228 25.47 13.36 9.75
C LYS A 228 26.79 13.29 8.99
N ASN A 229 26.82 12.64 7.85
CA ASN A 229 28.03 12.49 7.02
C ASN A 229 27.69 12.48 5.52
N ASP A 230 28.67 12.67 4.66
CA ASP A 230 28.48 12.86 3.22
C ASP A 230 27.82 11.66 2.53
N ASN A 231 28.17 10.43 2.89
CA ASN A 231 27.62 9.24 2.29
C ASN A 231 26.12 9.07 2.63
N ASN A 232 25.75 9.29 3.89
CA ASN A 232 24.36 9.24 4.31
C ASN A 232 23.55 10.39 3.71
N SER A 233 24.16 11.57 3.57
CA SER A 233 23.54 12.75 2.95
C SER A 233 23.19 12.50 1.50
N LEU A 234 24.09 11.90 0.75
CA LEU A 234 23.90 11.57 -0.66
C LEU A 234 22.74 10.57 -0.84
N LEU A 235 22.73 9.54 -0.03
CA LEU A 235 21.69 8.53 -0.08
C LEU A 235 20.31 9.10 0.24
N PHE A 236 20.21 9.89 1.30
CA PHE A 236 18.96 10.51 1.68
C PHE A 236 18.50 11.57 0.69
N ALA A 237 19.43 12.32 0.08
CA ALA A 237 19.10 13.23 -1.00
C ALA A 237 18.49 12.50 -2.19
N ASN A 238 19.06 11.36 -2.60
CA ASN A 238 18.51 10.54 -3.67
C ASN A 238 17.12 9.99 -3.33
N LEU A 239 16.90 9.53 -2.10
CA LEU A 239 15.57 9.07 -1.66
C LEU A 239 14.52 10.18 -1.71
N ILE A 240 14.86 11.40 -1.30
CA ILE A 240 13.97 12.56 -1.38
C ILE A 240 13.68 12.90 -2.85
N LEU A 241 14.67 12.82 -3.73
CA LEU A 241 14.52 13.12 -5.15
C LEU A 241 13.68 12.09 -5.89
N GLU A 242 13.90 10.80 -5.63
CA GLU A 242 13.10 9.71 -6.22
C GLU A 242 11.63 9.77 -5.83
N HIS A 243 11.32 10.41 -4.70
CA HIS A 243 9.96 10.56 -4.17
C HIS A 243 9.52 12.02 -4.07
N SER A 244 10.06 12.87 -4.93
CA SER A 244 9.75 14.32 -4.96
C SER A 244 8.28 14.61 -5.24
N ASP A 245 7.58 13.68 -5.90
CA ASP A 245 6.13 13.71 -6.11
C ASP A 245 5.30 13.59 -4.83
N LYS A 246 5.90 13.04 -3.75
CA LYS A 246 5.27 12.87 -2.43
C LYS A 246 5.72 13.91 -1.41
N VAL A 247 6.71 14.72 -1.76
CA VAL A 247 7.24 15.75 -0.87
C VAL A 247 6.54 17.07 -1.20
N ASN A 248 5.74 17.57 -0.27
CA ASN A 248 5.23 18.92 -0.39
C ASN A 248 6.36 19.89 0.03
N PRO A 249 6.82 20.80 -0.86
CA PRO A 249 7.90 21.73 -0.55
C PRO A 249 7.66 22.57 0.71
N SER A 250 6.40 22.88 1.03
CA SER A 250 6.02 23.62 2.24
C SER A 250 6.27 22.83 3.53
N ASP A 251 6.36 21.52 3.46
CA ASP A 251 6.59 20.65 4.62
C ASP A 251 8.09 20.46 4.91
N ILE A 252 8.95 20.89 3.99
CA ILE A 252 10.39 20.89 4.23
C ILE A 252 10.75 22.17 4.97
N GLU A 253 11.03 22.05 6.26
CA GLU A 253 11.54 23.17 7.04
C GLU A 253 12.75 23.80 6.33
N SER A 254 12.76 25.12 6.19
CA SER A 254 13.82 25.87 5.50
C SER A 254 15.23 25.57 6.07
N GLU A 255 15.31 25.24 7.35
CA GLU A 255 16.54 24.81 8.03
C GLU A 255 17.03 23.44 7.51
N ALA A 256 16.12 22.53 7.20
CA ALA A 256 16.43 21.22 6.67
C ALA A 256 16.95 21.28 5.23
N LEU A 257 16.35 22.12 4.39
CA LEU A 257 16.81 22.39 3.03
C LEU A 257 18.17 23.08 3.04
N SER A 258 18.37 24.07 3.91
CA SER A 258 19.64 24.77 4.10
C SER A 258 20.75 23.80 4.51
N LYS A 259 20.45 22.85 5.39
CA LYS A 259 21.40 21.84 5.85
C LYS A 259 21.76 20.83 4.76
N LEU A 260 20.76 20.30 4.02
CA LEU A 260 20.97 19.43 2.85
C LEU A 260 21.80 20.16 1.79
N TYR A 261 21.50 21.41 1.54
CA TYR A 261 22.22 22.24 0.60
C TYR A 261 23.66 22.47 1.02
N THR A 262 23.91 22.86 2.26
CA THR A 262 25.26 23.09 2.82
C THR A 262 26.11 21.80 2.78
N MET A 263 25.49 20.65 2.99
CA MET A 263 26.17 19.36 2.91
C MET A 263 26.44 18.95 1.45
N SER A 264 25.53 19.25 0.51
CA SER A 264 25.74 19.02 -0.91
C SER A 264 26.85 19.89 -1.50
N LEU A 265 27.06 21.08 -0.97
CA LEU A 265 28.18 21.97 -1.33
C LEU A 265 29.55 21.41 -0.91
N LYS A 266 29.59 20.67 0.19
CA LYS A 266 30.81 20.03 0.71
C LYS A 266 31.10 18.70 0.05
N SER A 267 30.09 18.06 -0.58
CA SER A 267 30.28 16.84 -1.32
C SER A 267 30.78 17.18 -2.74
N GLN A 268 31.81 16.51 -3.22
CA GLN A 268 32.35 16.69 -4.58
C GLN A 268 31.41 16.17 -5.69
N LEU A 269 30.17 15.88 -5.39
CA LEU A 269 29.20 15.26 -6.30
C LEU A 269 28.32 16.32 -6.98
N ALA A 270 28.78 16.81 -8.12
CA ALA A 270 28.09 17.82 -8.94
C ALA A 270 26.64 17.43 -9.30
N LEU A 271 26.34 16.13 -9.47
CA LEU A 271 25.00 15.65 -9.80
C LEU A 271 23.97 15.90 -8.69
N VAL A 272 24.37 15.79 -7.42
CA VAL A 272 23.47 16.09 -6.29
C VAL A 272 23.17 17.58 -6.22
N ARG A 273 24.14 18.44 -6.49
CA ARG A 273 23.96 19.89 -6.57
C ARG A 273 22.95 20.25 -7.63
N ILE A 274 23.07 19.66 -8.83
CA ILE A 274 22.18 19.93 -9.98
C ILE A 274 20.74 19.46 -9.66
N SER A 275 20.56 18.29 -9.10
CA SER A 275 19.24 17.75 -8.77
C SER A 275 18.52 18.56 -7.66
N VAL A 276 19.22 18.90 -6.59
CA VAL A 276 18.67 19.76 -5.53
C VAL A 276 18.31 21.14 -6.10
N LEU A 277 19.13 21.70 -6.97
CA LEU A 277 18.88 22.97 -7.64
C LEU A 277 17.68 22.91 -8.59
N GLN A 278 17.52 21.85 -9.36
CA GLN A 278 16.38 21.68 -10.29
C GLN A 278 15.04 21.61 -9.55
N ASN A 279 14.98 20.94 -8.41
CA ASN A 279 13.76 20.85 -7.62
C ASN A 279 13.43 22.17 -6.87
N LEU A 280 14.45 22.90 -6.41
CA LEU A 280 14.26 24.23 -5.80
C LEU A 280 13.83 25.30 -6.81
N ILE A 281 14.21 25.18 -8.08
CA ILE A 281 13.81 26.14 -9.15
C ILE A 281 12.32 25.99 -9.53
N HIS A 282 11.73 24.82 -9.34
CA HIS A 282 10.31 24.59 -9.56
C HIS A 282 9.39 25.26 -8.53
N ASP A 283 9.93 25.68 -7.40
CA ASP A 283 9.15 26.30 -6.32
C ASP A 283 9.39 27.82 -6.26
N THR A 284 8.46 28.59 -6.80
CA THR A 284 8.56 30.06 -6.89
C THR A 284 8.48 30.77 -5.55
N ILE A 285 7.95 30.15 -4.50
CA ILE A 285 7.77 30.73 -3.17
C ILE A 285 9.11 30.84 -2.42
N HIS A 286 10.06 29.95 -2.67
CA HIS A 286 11.38 29.98 -2.06
C HIS A 286 12.44 30.75 -2.86
N LEU A 287 12.07 31.33 -4.01
CA LEU A 287 13.00 32.00 -4.93
C LEU A 287 13.72 33.20 -4.30
N GLU A 288 13.10 33.90 -3.37
CA GLU A 288 13.70 35.06 -2.71
C GLU A 288 14.76 34.67 -1.67
N ASN A 289 14.49 33.63 -0.90
CA ASN A 289 15.49 33.07 0.03
C ASN A 289 16.63 32.39 -0.74
N PHE A 290 16.34 31.87 -1.93
CA PHE A 290 17.28 31.20 -2.81
C PHE A 290 18.22 32.16 -3.56
N LYS A 291 17.82 33.38 -3.83
CA LYS A 291 18.67 34.38 -4.48
C LYS A 291 19.90 34.70 -3.63
N SER A 292 19.76 34.79 -2.28
CA SER A 292 20.90 35.01 -1.39
C SER A 292 21.87 33.82 -1.40
N THR A 293 21.34 32.61 -1.45
CA THR A 293 22.11 31.38 -1.46
C THR A 293 22.81 31.11 -2.81
N LEU A 294 22.18 31.50 -3.93
CA LEU A 294 22.80 31.49 -5.26
C LEU A 294 23.95 32.52 -5.37
N PHE A 295 23.86 33.64 -4.65
CA PHE A 295 24.96 34.61 -4.59
C PHE A 295 26.20 34.06 -3.87
N GLU A 296 25.98 33.31 -2.79
CA GLU A 296 27.07 32.62 -2.08
C GLU A 296 27.71 31.50 -2.91
N LEU A 297 26.92 30.77 -3.71
CA LEU A 297 27.41 29.76 -4.66
C LEU A 297 28.35 30.36 -5.72
N LYS A 298 27.95 31.48 -6.34
CA LYS A 298 28.78 32.18 -7.32
C LYS A 298 30.08 32.71 -6.73
N ALA A 299 30.08 33.04 -5.44
CA ALA A 299 31.29 33.47 -4.74
C ALA A 299 32.25 32.29 -4.48
N ILE A 300 31.73 31.08 -4.24
CA ILE A 300 32.53 29.87 -4.02
C ILE A 300 33.11 29.35 -5.33
N GLU A 301 32.34 29.31 -6.42
CA GLU A 301 32.84 28.93 -7.76
C GLU A 301 33.94 29.84 -8.31
N LYS A 302 33.93 31.13 -7.93
CA LYS A 302 35.00 32.07 -8.31
C LYS A 302 36.29 31.87 -7.53
N ASN A 303 36.27 31.18 -6.42
CA ASN A 303 37.45 30.92 -5.59
C ASN A 303 38.09 29.54 -5.85
N GLU A 304 37.45 28.70 -6.67
CA GLU A 304 37.99 27.38 -7.09
C GLU A 304 38.59 27.38 -8.52
N THR A 305 38.62 28.56 -9.20
CA THR A 305 39.36 28.81 -10.46
C THR A 305 40.55 29.71 -10.19
#